data_4376de9144644e9573deff1cfb2290ae
#
_entry.id   4376de9144644e9573deff1cfb2290ae
#
_cell.length_a   1.000
_cell.length_b   1.000
_cell.length_c   1.000
_cell.angle_alpha   90.00
_cell.angle_beta   90.00
_cell.angle_gamma   90.00
#
_symmetry.space_group_name_H-M   'P 1'
#
loop_
_entity.id
_entity.type
_entity.pdbx_description
1 polymer ?
#
loop_
_entity_poly.entity_id
_entity_poly.type
_entity_poly.pdbx_seq_one_letter_code
_entity_poly.pdbx_strand_id
1 'polypeptide(L)'
;VVQVLNGERFADMAPAAIYATLLDEGRYLCSESTMYRILRERGEVRERRRQATHPPRKKPELMADAPDQVWSWDVTKMHGPAKRVYYFLYTITDIYSRYTVGWTVAAHESEELAEQFLKETIDKHRIEEGQLTIHSDRGAIQAAKSATSLRSKTISVAVCAEFDDQDEPVHDDQEQPT
;
A
#
# COMPACT_ATOMS: atom_id res chain seq x y z
N VAL A 1 22.21 -10.48 -30.74
CA VAL A 1 21.44 -9.62 -29.84
C VAL A 1 20.63 -10.53 -28.88
N VAL A 2 19.69 -11.34 -29.36
CA VAL A 2 18.77 -12.16 -28.52
C VAL A 2 19.52 -13.07 -27.54
N GLN A 3 20.56 -13.75 -27.98
CA GLN A 3 21.38 -14.60 -27.08
C GLN A 3 22.02 -13.81 -25.94
N VAL A 4 22.39 -12.55 -26.19
CA VAL A 4 22.92 -11.67 -25.13
C VAL A 4 21.80 -11.22 -24.19
N LEU A 5 20.66 -10.79 -24.74
CA LEU A 5 19.51 -10.32 -23.93
C LEU A 5 18.94 -11.42 -23.03
N ASN A 6 18.95 -12.67 -23.49
CA ASN A 6 18.42 -13.83 -22.75
C ASN A 6 19.50 -14.64 -22.03
N GLY A 7 20.76 -14.19 -22.09
CA GLY A 7 21.85 -14.78 -21.33
C GLY A 7 21.64 -14.64 -19.83
N GLU A 8 22.15 -15.57 -19.04
CA GLU A 8 21.99 -15.64 -17.58
C GLU A 8 22.28 -14.30 -16.87
N ARG A 9 23.28 -13.58 -17.38
CA ARG A 9 23.65 -12.26 -16.83
C ARG A 9 22.59 -11.17 -17.01
N PHE A 10 21.85 -11.20 -18.11
CA PHE A 10 20.98 -10.12 -18.55
C PHE A 10 19.49 -10.49 -18.58
N ALA A 11 19.16 -11.74 -18.28
CA ALA A 11 17.79 -12.25 -18.36
C ALA A 11 16.78 -11.45 -17.52
N ASP A 12 17.22 -10.93 -16.36
CA ASP A 12 16.41 -10.18 -15.42
C ASP A 12 16.55 -8.64 -15.58
N MET A 13 17.28 -8.16 -16.59
CA MET A 13 17.54 -6.74 -16.79
C MET A 13 16.69 -6.15 -17.91
N ALA A 14 16.25 -4.90 -17.72
CA ALA A 14 15.57 -4.17 -18.78
C ALA A 14 16.56 -3.85 -19.93
N PRO A 15 16.11 -3.83 -21.22
CA PRO A 15 16.98 -3.50 -22.37
C PRO A 15 17.77 -2.21 -22.22
N ALA A 16 17.18 -1.17 -21.61
CA ALA A 16 17.89 0.09 -21.35
C ALA A 16 19.11 -0.10 -20.41
N ALA A 17 18.94 -0.88 -19.35
CA ALA A 17 20.03 -1.18 -18.42
C ALA A 17 21.11 -2.06 -19.06
N ILE A 18 20.71 -3.02 -19.91
CA ILE A 18 21.66 -3.84 -20.68
C ILE A 18 22.45 -2.99 -21.64
N TYR A 19 21.79 -2.06 -22.34
CA TYR A 19 22.43 -1.12 -23.25
C TYR A 19 23.50 -0.27 -22.55
N ALA A 20 23.14 0.33 -21.40
CA ALA A 20 24.07 1.12 -20.60
C ALA A 20 25.28 0.29 -20.14
N THR A 21 25.02 -0.90 -19.56
CA THR A 21 26.08 -1.80 -19.07
C THR A 21 27.05 -2.21 -20.20
N LEU A 22 26.54 -2.53 -21.38
CA LEU A 22 27.36 -2.90 -22.51
C LEU A 22 28.18 -1.74 -23.06
N LEU A 23 27.62 -0.51 -23.02
CA LEU A 23 28.38 0.70 -23.41
C LEU A 23 29.53 1.00 -22.42
N ASP A 24 29.30 0.84 -21.13
CA ASP A 24 30.33 0.98 -20.10
C ASP A 24 31.48 -0.04 -20.30
N GLU A 25 31.16 -1.22 -20.85
CA GLU A 25 32.14 -2.25 -21.23
C GLU A 25 32.78 -2.01 -22.61
N GLY A 26 32.47 -0.88 -23.29
CA GLY A 26 32.96 -0.59 -24.62
C GLY A 26 32.34 -1.46 -25.74
N ARG A 27 31.21 -2.11 -25.49
CA ARG A 27 30.50 -3.00 -26.42
C ARG A 27 29.20 -2.38 -26.90
N TYR A 28 29.09 -2.13 -28.18
CA TYR A 28 27.85 -1.71 -28.83
C TYR A 28 27.25 -2.87 -29.63
N LEU A 29 26.02 -3.24 -29.34
CA LEU A 29 25.28 -4.28 -30.07
C LEU A 29 24.26 -3.66 -31.04
N CYS A 30 23.39 -2.82 -30.55
CA CYS A 30 22.37 -2.09 -31.30
C CYS A 30 21.72 -1.08 -30.34
N SER A 31 20.89 -0.18 -30.87
CA SER A 31 20.17 0.79 -30.05
C SER A 31 19.12 0.10 -29.13
N GLU A 32 18.79 0.76 -28.04
CA GLU A 32 17.74 0.33 -27.11
C GLU A 32 16.42 0.02 -27.83
N SER A 33 15.98 0.94 -28.71
CA SER A 33 14.76 0.77 -29.52
C SER A 33 14.79 -0.49 -30.38
N THR A 34 15.96 -0.86 -30.90
CA THR A 34 16.13 -2.10 -31.66
C THR A 34 16.03 -3.32 -30.77
N MET A 35 16.55 -3.27 -29.54
CA MET A 35 16.39 -4.37 -28.57
C MET A 35 14.92 -4.60 -28.27
N TYR A 36 14.15 -3.55 -27.96
CA TYR A 36 12.71 -3.64 -27.73
C TYR A 36 11.94 -4.16 -28.94
N ARG A 37 12.31 -3.72 -30.16
CA ARG A 37 11.67 -4.21 -31.38
C ARG A 37 11.89 -5.73 -31.56
N ILE A 38 13.10 -6.22 -31.39
CA ILE A 38 13.45 -7.63 -31.50
C ILE A 38 12.69 -8.46 -30.45
N LEU A 39 12.61 -7.99 -29.20
CA LEU A 39 11.87 -8.67 -28.15
C LEU A 39 10.37 -8.70 -28.44
N ARG A 40 9.81 -7.62 -29.02
CA ARG A 40 8.39 -7.55 -29.41
C ARG A 40 8.07 -8.54 -30.52
N GLU A 41 8.89 -8.62 -31.56
CA GLU A 41 8.74 -9.58 -32.65
C GLU A 41 8.73 -11.04 -32.18
N ARG A 42 9.36 -11.31 -31.03
CA ARG A 42 9.41 -12.63 -30.40
C ARG A 42 8.37 -12.86 -29.30
N GLY A 43 7.55 -11.87 -29.01
CA GLY A 43 6.60 -11.94 -27.89
C GLY A 43 7.27 -12.01 -26.51
N GLU A 44 8.54 -11.58 -26.42
CA GLU A 44 9.36 -11.61 -25.20
C GLU A 44 9.40 -10.22 -24.50
N VAL A 45 8.55 -9.28 -24.87
CA VAL A 45 8.40 -8.01 -24.18
C VAL A 45 7.54 -8.26 -22.93
N ARG A 46 8.19 -8.68 -21.87
CA ARG A 46 7.59 -8.87 -20.54
C ARG A 46 8.42 -8.12 -19.52
N GLU A 47 7.83 -7.90 -18.34
CA GLU A 47 8.60 -7.41 -17.20
C GLU A 47 9.75 -8.41 -16.92
N ARG A 48 10.98 -7.98 -17.12
CA ARG A 48 12.19 -8.83 -16.98
C ARG A 48 12.82 -8.72 -15.58
N ARG A 49 12.32 -7.82 -14.73
CA ARG A 49 12.84 -7.67 -13.38
C ARG A 49 12.35 -8.80 -12.50
N ARG A 50 13.21 -9.28 -11.60
CA ARG A 50 12.83 -10.30 -10.60
C ARG A 50 11.62 -9.91 -9.76
N GLN A 51 11.34 -8.63 -9.64
CA GLN A 51 10.16 -8.10 -8.94
C GLN A 51 8.83 -8.51 -9.61
N ALA A 52 8.82 -8.80 -10.92
CA ALA A 52 7.63 -9.27 -11.63
C ALA A 52 7.26 -10.73 -11.34
N THR A 53 8.16 -11.48 -10.74
CA THR A 53 7.96 -12.91 -10.40
C THR A 53 7.58 -13.15 -8.94
N HIS A 54 7.08 -12.10 -8.25
CA HIS A 54 6.58 -12.31 -6.90
C HIS A 54 5.39 -13.27 -6.93
N PRO A 55 5.44 -14.37 -6.13
CA PRO A 55 4.27 -15.20 -5.96
C PRO A 55 3.10 -14.33 -5.48
N PRO A 56 1.86 -14.59 -5.96
CA PRO A 56 0.71 -13.82 -5.53
C PRO A 56 0.66 -13.84 -3.99
N ARG A 57 0.85 -12.68 -3.38
CA ARG A 57 0.72 -12.54 -1.93
C ARG A 57 -0.75 -12.81 -1.60
N LYS A 58 -1.00 -13.80 -0.75
CA LYS A 58 -2.32 -13.94 -0.14
C LYS A 58 -2.62 -12.63 0.57
N LYS A 59 -3.72 -11.99 0.17
CA LYS A 59 -4.25 -10.82 0.87
C LYS A 59 -4.44 -11.24 2.32
N PRO A 60 -3.80 -10.59 3.31
CA PRO A 60 -4.10 -10.89 4.69
C PRO A 60 -5.54 -10.48 4.95
N GLU A 61 -6.41 -11.46 5.12
CA GLU A 61 -7.80 -11.23 5.50
C GLU A 61 -7.85 -11.17 7.03
N LEU A 62 -8.24 -10.00 7.54
CA LEU A 62 -8.58 -9.85 8.94
C LEU A 62 -10.05 -10.25 9.11
N MET A 63 -10.28 -11.40 9.72
CA MET A 63 -11.62 -11.88 10.03
C MET A 63 -11.91 -11.63 11.50
N ALA A 64 -13.11 -11.16 11.78
CA ALA A 64 -13.65 -11.05 13.14
C ALA A 64 -14.91 -11.91 13.23
N ASP A 65 -14.97 -12.78 14.23
CA ASP A 65 -16.11 -13.67 14.47
C ASP A 65 -17.05 -13.14 15.56
N ALA A 66 -16.62 -12.12 16.28
CA ALA A 66 -17.38 -11.45 17.34
C ALA A 66 -17.01 -9.97 17.44
N PRO A 67 -17.83 -9.14 18.10
CA PRO A 67 -17.49 -7.76 18.40
C PRO A 67 -16.18 -7.64 19.20
N ASP A 68 -15.51 -6.51 19.06
CA ASP A 68 -14.30 -6.14 19.82
C ASP A 68 -13.08 -7.06 19.59
N GLN A 69 -13.05 -7.81 18.48
CA GLN A 69 -11.87 -8.57 18.06
C GLN A 69 -11.00 -7.79 17.08
N VAL A 70 -11.61 -7.07 16.14
CA VAL A 70 -10.89 -6.29 15.13
C VAL A 70 -11.53 -4.93 14.97
N TRP A 71 -10.78 -3.89 15.26
CA TRP A 71 -11.18 -2.51 14.99
C TRP A 71 -10.40 -1.93 13.81
N SER A 72 -11.08 -1.17 12.96
CA SER A 72 -10.47 -0.36 11.91
C SER A 72 -10.33 1.07 12.40
N TRP A 73 -9.13 1.62 12.23
CA TRP A 73 -8.78 3.00 12.54
C TRP A 73 -8.67 3.81 11.27
N ASP A 74 -9.30 4.98 11.23
CA ASP A 74 -9.19 5.93 10.11
C ASP A 74 -9.11 7.37 10.61
N VAL A 75 -8.39 8.21 9.85
CA VAL A 75 -8.30 9.65 10.09
C VAL A 75 -8.69 10.38 8.81
N THR A 76 -9.88 10.95 8.81
CA THR A 76 -10.44 11.66 7.66
C THR A 76 -10.25 13.18 7.80
N LYS A 77 -9.62 13.80 6.81
CA LYS A 77 -9.49 15.26 6.72
C LYS A 77 -10.78 15.88 6.20
N MET A 78 -11.42 16.71 7.00
CA MET A 78 -12.66 17.41 6.68
C MET A 78 -12.42 18.89 6.38
N HIS A 79 -13.19 19.45 5.47
CA HIS A 79 -13.20 20.90 5.22
C HIS A 79 -13.92 21.64 6.35
N GLY A 80 -13.30 22.68 6.87
CA GLY A 80 -13.91 23.59 7.82
C GLY A 80 -14.79 24.64 7.14
N PRO A 81 -15.40 25.55 7.93
CA PRO A 81 -16.33 26.56 7.43
C PRO A 81 -15.68 27.65 6.59
N ALA A 82 -14.36 27.80 6.64
CA ALA A 82 -13.61 28.80 5.88
C ALA A 82 -12.57 28.12 4.96
N LYS A 83 -12.21 28.83 3.88
CA LYS A 83 -11.19 28.37 2.94
C LYS A 83 -9.85 28.10 3.66
N ARG A 84 -9.27 26.93 3.43
CA ARG A 84 -8.02 26.47 4.05
C ARG A 84 -8.09 26.12 5.54
N VAL A 85 -9.27 26.11 6.12
CA VAL A 85 -9.49 25.55 7.46
C VAL A 85 -9.86 24.09 7.30
N TYR A 86 -9.21 23.22 8.05
CA TYR A 86 -9.45 21.78 8.04
C TYR A 86 -9.59 21.26 9.45
N TYR A 87 -10.36 20.19 9.60
CA TYR A 87 -10.46 19.40 10.81
C TYR A 87 -10.12 17.94 10.49
N PHE A 88 -9.71 17.21 11.49
CA PHE A 88 -9.36 15.80 11.38
C PHE A 88 -10.33 14.99 12.22
N LEU A 89 -11.10 14.16 11.55
CA LEU A 89 -12.03 13.23 12.20
C LEU A 89 -11.29 11.90 12.39
N TYR A 90 -11.09 11.53 13.64
CA TYR A 90 -10.57 10.23 14.03
C TYR A 90 -11.75 9.32 14.27
N THR A 91 -11.76 8.14 13.65
CA THR A 91 -12.81 7.13 13.82
C THR A 91 -12.23 5.77 14.10
N ILE A 92 -12.87 5.05 15.01
CA ILE A 92 -12.62 3.65 15.28
C ILE A 92 -13.91 2.88 15.04
N THR A 93 -13.87 1.91 14.13
CA THR A 93 -15.03 1.11 13.74
C THR A 93 -14.75 -0.36 14.01
N ASP A 94 -15.64 -1.03 14.72
CA ASP A 94 -15.60 -2.48 14.88
C ASP A 94 -15.98 -3.17 13.56
N ILE A 95 -15.08 -4.03 13.07
CA ILE A 95 -15.24 -4.68 11.74
C ILE A 95 -16.42 -5.65 11.74
N TYR A 96 -16.66 -6.35 12.84
CA TYR A 96 -17.73 -7.33 12.93
C TYR A 96 -19.11 -6.67 12.95
N SER A 97 -19.35 -5.77 13.91
CA SER A 97 -20.66 -5.14 14.11
C SER A 97 -20.91 -3.94 13.19
N ARG A 98 -19.85 -3.40 12.55
CA ARG A 98 -19.89 -2.13 11.80
C ARG A 98 -20.23 -0.91 12.66
N TYR A 99 -20.16 -1.05 13.97
CA TYR A 99 -20.41 0.01 14.93
C TYR A 99 -19.18 0.90 15.10
N THR A 100 -19.37 2.22 15.09
CA THR A 100 -18.32 3.18 15.43
C THR A 100 -18.14 3.23 16.93
N VAL A 101 -17.14 2.53 17.45
CA VAL A 101 -16.86 2.39 18.89
C VAL A 101 -16.32 3.67 19.50
N GLY A 102 -15.67 4.53 18.69
CA GLY A 102 -15.17 5.83 19.11
C GLY A 102 -15.00 6.78 17.93
N TRP A 103 -15.13 8.08 18.20
CA TRP A 103 -14.78 9.14 17.27
C TRP A 103 -14.41 10.42 18.03
N THR A 104 -13.53 11.22 17.44
CA THR A 104 -13.18 12.56 17.91
C THR A 104 -12.78 13.47 16.77
N VAL A 105 -12.87 14.78 16.97
CA VAL A 105 -12.50 15.78 15.95
C VAL A 105 -11.43 16.70 16.52
N ALA A 106 -10.39 16.94 15.77
CA ALA A 106 -9.28 17.83 16.12
C ALA A 106 -9.02 18.89 15.05
N ALA A 107 -8.43 20.02 15.44
CA ALA A 107 -8.02 21.08 14.52
C ALA A 107 -6.73 20.72 13.75
N HIS A 108 -5.93 19.82 14.27
CA HIS A 108 -4.71 19.31 13.64
C HIS A 108 -4.51 17.84 13.98
N GLU A 109 -3.81 17.17 13.12
CA GLU A 109 -3.42 15.78 13.35
C GLU A 109 -2.30 15.76 14.40
N SER A 110 -2.46 14.91 15.44
CA SER A 110 -1.50 14.74 16.53
C SER A 110 -1.42 13.29 16.92
N GLU A 111 -0.19 12.84 17.12
CA GLU A 111 0.13 11.48 17.57
C GLU A 111 -0.33 11.27 19.02
N GLU A 112 -0.11 12.26 19.87
CA GLU A 112 -0.49 12.22 21.28
C GLU A 112 -2.02 12.13 21.44
N LEU A 113 -2.76 12.90 20.62
CA LEU A 113 -4.22 12.83 20.62
C LEU A 113 -4.71 11.46 20.16
N ALA A 114 -4.09 10.91 19.12
CA ALA A 114 -4.43 9.59 18.61
C ALA A 114 -4.22 8.50 19.66
N GLU A 115 -3.08 8.54 20.37
CA GLU A 115 -2.77 7.61 21.45
C GLU A 115 -3.77 7.72 22.61
N GLN A 116 -4.03 8.94 23.07
CA GLN A 116 -4.98 9.19 24.14
C GLN A 116 -6.39 8.70 23.77
N PHE A 117 -6.85 9.06 22.57
CA PHE A 117 -8.18 8.69 22.08
C PHE A 117 -8.34 7.16 21.98
N LEU A 118 -7.32 6.47 21.48
CA LEU A 118 -7.33 5.02 21.38
C LEU A 118 -7.40 4.38 22.77
N LYS A 119 -6.57 4.84 23.70
CA LYS A 119 -6.56 4.35 25.08
C LYS A 119 -7.90 4.55 25.76
N GLU A 120 -8.48 5.76 25.68
CA GLU A 120 -9.80 6.05 26.25
C GLU A 120 -10.90 5.16 25.66
N THR A 121 -10.83 4.86 24.35
CA THR A 121 -11.79 3.99 23.69
C THR A 121 -11.67 2.54 24.15
N ILE A 122 -10.44 2.03 24.29
CA ILE A 122 -10.14 0.69 24.80
C ILE A 122 -10.67 0.53 26.23
N ASP A 123 -10.37 1.50 27.10
CA ASP A 123 -10.79 1.51 28.50
C ASP A 123 -12.32 1.57 28.61
N LYS A 124 -12.97 2.39 27.78
CA LYS A 124 -14.44 2.51 27.73
C LYS A 124 -15.12 1.19 27.37
N HIS A 125 -14.55 0.45 26.41
CA HIS A 125 -15.07 -0.83 25.96
C HIS A 125 -14.60 -2.02 26.80
N ARG A 126 -13.73 -1.78 27.81
CA ARG A 126 -13.18 -2.79 28.72
C ARG A 126 -12.51 -3.95 27.98
N ILE A 127 -11.76 -3.61 26.95
CA ILE A 127 -11.05 -4.61 26.12
C ILE A 127 -9.96 -5.28 26.95
N GLU A 128 -9.97 -6.60 26.97
CA GLU A 128 -8.97 -7.39 27.70
C GLU A 128 -7.66 -7.50 26.92
N GLU A 129 -6.60 -7.82 27.64
CA GLU A 129 -5.27 -7.97 27.07
C GLU A 129 -5.22 -9.09 26.02
N GLY A 130 -4.77 -8.78 24.81
CA GLY A 130 -4.65 -9.72 23.70
C GLY A 130 -5.95 -10.00 22.94
N GLN A 131 -7.07 -9.38 23.30
CA GLN A 131 -8.37 -9.56 22.67
C GLN A 131 -8.48 -8.82 21.33
N LEU A 132 -7.89 -7.60 21.23
CA LEU A 132 -8.12 -6.68 20.12
C LEU A 132 -6.97 -6.65 19.13
N THR A 133 -7.31 -6.66 17.84
CA THR A 133 -6.42 -6.31 16.74
C THR A 133 -6.86 -4.98 16.12
N ILE A 134 -5.96 -4.02 15.99
CA ILE A 134 -6.24 -2.75 15.32
C ILE A 134 -5.66 -2.80 13.92
N HIS A 135 -6.52 -2.53 12.94
CA HIS A 135 -6.18 -2.38 11.55
C HIS A 135 -6.13 -0.89 11.20
N SER A 136 -5.02 -0.44 10.62
CA SER A 136 -4.91 0.92 10.08
C SER A 136 -4.37 0.91 8.68
N ASP A 137 -4.79 1.87 7.89
CA ASP A 137 -4.30 2.18 6.58
C ASP A 137 -2.94 2.91 6.63
N ARG A 138 -2.16 2.91 5.53
CA ARG A 138 -0.83 3.54 5.47
C ARG A 138 -0.81 5.01 5.82
N GLY A 139 -1.90 5.74 5.56
CA GLY A 139 -2.03 7.16 5.92
C GLY A 139 -2.04 7.42 7.42
N ALA A 140 -2.44 6.43 8.24
CA ALA A 140 -2.53 6.51 9.69
C ALA A 140 -1.31 5.88 10.42
N ILE A 141 -0.19 5.65 9.71
CA ILE A 141 1.01 4.98 10.24
C ILE A 141 1.61 5.71 11.45
N GLN A 142 1.48 7.04 11.54
CA GLN A 142 1.94 7.78 12.71
C GLN A 142 1.17 7.39 13.96
N ALA A 143 -0.17 7.33 13.89
CA ALA A 143 -0.99 6.84 14.99
C ALA A 143 -0.71 5.37 15.33
N ALA A 144 -0.42 4.53 14.33
CA ALA A 144 -0.06 3.12 14.55
C ALA A 144 1.33 2.95 15.21
N LYS A 145 2.27 3.89 15.02
CA LYS A 145 3.55 3.90 15.74
C LYS A 145 3.35 4.19 17.23
N SER A 146 2.43 5.09 17.59
CA SER A 146 2.03 5.33 18.97
C SER A 146 1.31 4.14 19.58
N ALA A 147 0.41 3.50 18.84
CA ALA A 147 -0.19 2.24 19.26
C ALA A 147 0.87 1.13 19.45
N THR A 148 2.01 1.23 18.76
CA THR A 148 3.18 0.35 18.98
C THR A 148 3.94 0.71 20.27
N SER A 149 3.86 1.95 20.75
CA SER A 149 4.36 2.37 22.08
C SER A 149 3.49 1.78 23.22
N LEU A 150 2.18 1.64 22.97
CA LEU A 150 1.27 0.86 23.82
C LEU A 150 1.54 -0.66 23.79
N ARG A 151 2.66 -1.09 23.19
CA ARG A 151 3.15 -2.47 23.04
C ARG A 151 3.43 -3.21 24.36
N SER A 152 3.01 -2.72 25.48
CA SER A 152 2.95 -3.56 26.66
C SER A 152 1.69 -4.44 26.56
N LYS A 153 1.82 -5.54 25.82
CA LYS A 153 1.03 -6.79 25.95
C LYS A 153 -0.43 -6.84 25.46
N THR A 154 -1.13 -5.73 25.18
CA THR A 154 -2.59 -5.75 25.06
C THR A 154 -3.13 -5.75 23.63
N ILE A 155 -2.38 -5.27 22.62
CA ILE A 155 -2.91 -5.01 21.28
C ILE A 155 -1.98 -5.52 20.18
N SER A 156 -2.54 -6.26 19.23
CA SER A 156 -1.89 -6.59 17.98
C SER A 156 -2.23 -5.53 16.92
N VAL A 157 -1.23 -4.91 16.29
CA VAL A 157 -1.45 -3.91 15.23
C VAL A 157 -1.14 -4.55 13.88
N ALA A 158 -2.14 -4.64 13.02
CA ALA A 158 -2.00 -5.07 11.63
C ALA A 158 -2.04 -3.85 10.71
N VAL A 159 -0.96 -3.59 9.98
CA VAL A 159 -0.89 -2.54 8.96
C VAL A 159 -1.03 -3.20 7.59
N CYS A 160 -2.09 -2.88 6.84
CA CYS A 160 -2.19 -3.27 5.45
C CYS A 160 -1.26 -2.41 4.59
N ALA A 161 -0.42 -3.07 3.80
CA ALA A 161 0.22 -2.44 2.66
C ALA A 161 -0.83 -2.32 1.55
N GLU A 162 -1.32 -1.10 1.27
CA GLU A 162 -2.15 -0.88 0.08
C GLU A 162 -1.42 -1.31 -1.19
N PHE A 163 -2.18 -1.93 -2.07
CA PHE A 163 -1.82 -2.11 -3.47
C PHE A 163 -1.87 -0.73 -4.13
N ASP A 164 -0.78 -0.33 -4.79
CA ASP A 164 -0.78 0.79 -5.72
C ASP A 164 -1.63 0.36 -6.94
N ASP A 165 -2.91 0.74 -6.95
CA ASP A 165 -3.85 0.56 -8.08
C ASP A 165 -3.53 1.57 -9.20
N GLN A 166 -2.29 1.55 -9.71
CA GLN A 166 -1.87 2.39 -10.85
C GLN A 166 -1.89 1.63 -12.19
N ASP A 167 -2.52 0.45 -12.25
CA ASP A 167 -2.70 -0.31 -13.49
C ASP A 167 -4.20 -0.48 -13.85
N GLU A 168 -4.97 0.61 -13.92
CA GLU A 168 -6.16 0.59 -14.76
C GLU A 168 -5.73 0.64 -16.24
N PRO A 169 -6.08 -0.35 -17.05
CA PRO A 169 -5.87 -0.26 -18.47
C PRO A 169 -6.76 0.86 -19.03
N VAL A 170 -6.13 1.89 -19.61
CA VAL A 170 -6.81 2.92 -20.38
C VAL A 170 -7.60 2.21 -21.49
N HIS A 171 -8.93 2.18 -21.36
CA HIS A 171 -9.85 1.81 -22.42
C HIS A 171 -9.76 2.90 -23.50
N ASP A 172 -9.05 2.58 -24.57
CA ASP A 172 -9.01 3.34 -25.79
C ASP A 172 -10.36 3.10 -26.53
N ASP A 173 -11.33 3.97 -26.29
CA ASP A 173 -12.57 4.02 -27.05
C ASP A 173 -12.23 4.51 -28.48
N GLN A 174 -12.01 3.55 -29.37
CA GLN A 174 -11.94 3.83 -30.81
C GLN A 174 -13.35 4.16 -31.30
N GLU A 175 -13.63 5.45 -31.41
CA GLU A 175 -14.72 5.96 -32.25
C GLU A 175 -14.51 5.50 -33.71
N GLN A 176 -15.43 4.70 -34.19
CA GLN A 176 -15.56 4.38 -35.62
C GLN A 176 -16.28 5.54 -36.31
N PRO A 177 -15.73 6.12 -37.38
CA PRO A 177 -16.45 7.07 -38.22
C PRO A 177 -17.45 6.34 -39.11
N THR A 178 -18.68 6.81 -39.13
CA THR A 178 -19.73 6.54 -40.16
C THR A 178 -19.37 7.11 -41.52
#